data_a5c80bb2098e0ff49e8455e1df1ebb0e
#
_entry.id   a5c80bb2098e0ff49e8455e1df1ebb0e
#
_cell.length_a   1.000
_cell.length_b   1.000
_cell.length_c   1.000
_cell.angle_alpha   90.00
_cell.angle_beta   90.00
_cell.angle_gamma   90.00
#
_symmetry.space_group_name_H-M   'P 1'
#
loop_
_entity.id
_entity.type
_entity.pdbx_description
1 polymer ?
#
loop_
_entity_poly.entity_id
_entity_poly.type
_entity_poly.pdbx_seq_one_letter_code
_entity_poly.pdbx_strand_id
1 'polypeptide(L)'
;MHLLVINLKNESEFKHVIHEINDAGLNGIVLPSVSVHNAMHEDSVEAVPVFGFLTKISRRHFDSGHTLMMLVEADKMEQVKQKVRDIVKDLTHKGVMFSVPVNDYEGL
;
A
#
# COMPACT_ATOMS: atom_id res chain seq x y z
N MET A 1 13.20 6.80 -13.70
CA MET A 1 12.07 6.93 -12.75
C MET A 1 11.33 5.60 -12.66
N HIS A 2 11.00 5.20 -11.46
CA HIS A 2 10.27 3.97 -11.20
C HIS A 2 9.07 4.26 -10.31
N LEU A 3 8.00 3.51 -10.51
CA LEU A 3 6.87 3.50 -9.59
C LEU A 3 7.11 2.40 -8.57
N LEU A 4 7.24 2.77 -7.31
CA LEU A 4 7.34 1.82 -6.21
C LEU A 4 5.96 1.65 -5.59
N VAL A 5 5.54 0.40 -5.46
CA VAL A 5 4.26 0.04 -4.83
C VAL A 5 4.56 -0.82 -3.61
N ILE A 6 4.02 -0.41 -2.49
CA ILE A 6 4.18 -1.12 -1.21
C ILE A 6 2.80 -1.37 -0.64
N ASN A 7 2.45 -2.63 -0.45
CA ASN A 7 1.21 -3.01 0.21
C ASN A 7 1.55 -3.78 1.48
N LEU A 8 1.04 -3.32 2.61
CA LEU A 8 1.26 -3.95 3.91
C LEU A 8 -0.07 -4.19 4.60
N LYS A 9 -0.20 -5.34 5.23
CA LYS A 9 -1.40 -5.74 5.97
C LYS A 9 -1.43 -5.17 7.37
N ASN A 10 -0.26 -4.99 7.99
CA ASN A 10 -0.16 -4.49 9.36
C ASN A 10 -0.20 -2.98 9.36
N GLU A 11 -1.19 -2.39 10.01
CA GLU A 11 -1.36 -0.95 10.05
C GLU A 11 -0.21 -0.24 10.76
N SER A 12 0.29 -0.80 11.84
CA SER A 12 1.38 -0.21 12.62
C SER A 12 2.67 -0.15 11.79
N GLU A 13 3.00 -1.24 11.12
CA GLU A 13 4.17 -1.28 10.23
C GLU A 13 4.01 -0.31 9.07
N PHE A 14 2.82 -0.24 8.49
CA PHE A 14 2.54 0.68 7.40
C PHE A 14 2.70 2.14 7.83
N LYS A 15 2.19 2.51 9.00
CA LYS A 15 2.36 3.86 9.54
C LYS A 15 3.83 4.19 9.78
N HIS A 16 4.60 3.22 10.26
CA HIS A 16 6.04 3.40 10.46
C HIS A 16 6.75 3.66 9.13
N VAL A 17 6.39 2.90 8.09
CA VAL A 17 6.92 3.11 6.74
C VAL A 17 6.58 4.52 6.23
N ILE A 18 5.33 4.96 6.41
CA ILE A 18 4.90 6.30 6.01
C ILE A 18 5.75 7.37 6.70
N HIS A 19 5.99 7.21 7.99
CA HIS A 19 6.83 8.15 8.74
C HIS A 19 8.25 8.23 8.19
N GLU A 20 8.86 7.09 7.93
CA GLU A 20 10.23 7.06 7.40
C GLU A 20 10.31 7.68 6.00
N ILE A 21 9.32 7.42 5.16
CA ILE A 21 9.23 8.01 3.83
C ILE A 21 9.08 9.53 3.91
N ASN A 22 8.22 10.00 4.78
CA ASN A 22 7.99 11.44 4.98
C ASN A 22 9.25 12.13 5.53
N ASP A 23 9.92 11.51 6.49
CA ASP A 23 11.14 12.06 7.09
C ASP A 23 12.28 12.14 6.08
N ALA A 24 12.28 11.25 5.09
CA ALA A 24 13.25 11.27 3.99
C ALA A 24 12.91 12.32 2.92
N GLY A 25 11.82 13.05 3.07
CA GLY A 25 11.40 14.06 2.11
C GLY A 25 10.79 13.51 0.84
N LEU A 26 10.34 12.28 0.87
CA LEU A 26 9.72 11.61 -0.28
C LEU A 26 8.19 11.72 -0.19
N ASN A 27 7.55 11.75 -1.35
CA ASN A 27 6.11 11.90 -1.44
C ASN A 27 5.48 10.71 -2.16
N GLY A 28 4.25 10.40 -1.78
CA GLY A 28 3.52 9.32 -2.40
C GLY A 28 2.02 9.47 -2.20
N ILE A 29 1.29 8.51 -2.72
CA ILE A 29 -0.16 8.43 -2.59
C ILE A 29 -0.50 7.18 -1.78
N VAL A 30 -1.33 7.35 -0.77
CA VAL A 30 -1.80 6.23 0.06
C VAL A 30 -3.22 5.88 -0.35
N LEU A 31 -3.43 4.60 -0.60
CA LEU A 31 -4.74 4.07 -0.96
C LEU A 31 -5.10 2.93 -0.01
N PRO A 32 -6.32 2.89 0.53
CA PRO A 32 -6.79 1.69 1.19
C PRO A 32 -6.92 0.57 0.16
N SER A 33 -6.61 -0.66 0.58
CA SER A 33 -6.63 -1.80 -0.33
C SER A 33 -7.42 -2.96 0.26
N VAL A 34 -8.08 -3.72 -0.64
CA VAL A 34 -8.86 -4.90 -0.28
C VAL A 34 -8.29 -6.06 -1.07
N SER A 35 -8.07 -7.21 -0.42
CA SER A 35 -7.62 -8.41 -1.10
C SER A 35 -8.68 -8.91 -2.08
N VAL A 36 -8.26 -9.64 -3.11
CA VAL A 36 -9.21 -10.24 -4.05
C VAL A 36 -10.20 -11.14 -3.33
N HIS A 37 -9.74 -11.91 -2.36
CA HIS A 37 -10.62 -12.78 -1.57
C HIS A 37 -11.70 -11.98 -0.84
N ASN A 38 -11.33 -10.88 -0.19
CA ASN A 38 -12.29 -10.04 0.53
C ASN A 38 -13.25 -9.33 -0.43
N ALA A 39 -12.77 -8.88 -1.58
CA ALA A 39 -13.62 -8.28 -2.60
C ALA A 39 -14.65 -9.27 -3.11
N MET A 40 -14.28 -10.53 -3.32
CA MET A 40 -15.22 -11.58 -3.74
C MET A 40 -16.26 -11.87 -2.65
N HIS A 41 -15.86 -11.84 -1.39
CA HIS A 41 -16.80 -11.99 -0.27
C HIS A 41 -17.82 -10.85 -0.22
N GLU A 42 -17.40 -9.62 -0.51
CA GLU A 42 -18.30 -8.48 -0.58
C GLU A 42 -19.37 -8.69 -1.67
N ASP A 43 -18.94 -9.16 -2.84
CA ASP A 43 -19.86 -9.42 -3.96
C ASP A 43 -20.88 -10.50 -3.63
N SER A 44 -20.57 -11.41 -2.73
CA SER A 44 -21.48 -12.49 -2.34
C SER A 44 -22.58 -12.03 -1.38
N VAL A 45 -22.55 -10.79 -0.89
CA VAL A 45 -23.51 -10.26 0.09
C VAL A 45 -24.44 -9.25 -0.59
N GLU A 46 -25.13 -9.68 -1.64
CA GLU A 46 -25.99 -8.81 -2.45
C GLU A 46 -27.17 -8.23 -1.69
N ALA A 47 -27.57 -8.84 -0.60
CA ALA A 47 -28.75 -8.41 0.17
C ALA A 47 -28.45 -7.37 1.26
N VAL A 48 -27.22 -6.89 1.36
CA VAL A 48 -26.84 -5.96 2.42
C VAL A 48 -27.25 -4.54 2.02
N PRO A 49 -27.94 -3.79 2.90
CA PRO A 49 -28.21 -2.37 2.64
C PRO A 49 -26.95 -1.59 2.35
N VAL A 50 -27.07 -0.53 1.55
CA VAL A 50 -25.93 0.27 1.09
C VAL A 50 -25.04 0.69 2.27
N PHE A 51 -25.64 1.12 3.37
CA PHE A 51 -24.88 1.53 4.57
C PHE A 51 -24.13 0.36 5.20
N GLY A 52 -24.74 -0.82 5.27
CA GLY A 52 -24.09 -2.02 5.76
C GLY A 52 -22.93 -2.45 4.89
N PHE A 53 -23.09 -2.30 3.58
CA PHE A 53 -22.04 -2.59 2.62
C PHE A 53 -20.81 -1.67 2.81
N LEU A 54 -21.06 -0.35 2.93
CA LEU A 54 -20.00 0.63 3.16
C LEU A 54 -19.29 0.38 4.49
N THR A 55 -20.02 0.02 5.53
CA THR A 55 -19.43 -0.31 6.83
C THR A 55 -18.53 -1.55 6.72
N LYS A 56 -18.96 -2.57 6.00
CA LYS A 56 -18.17 -3.77 5.79
C LYS A 56 -16.91 -3.49 4.99
N ILE A 57 -17.01 -2.70 3.94
CA ILE A 57 -15.85 -2.29 3.15
C ILE A 57 -14.86 -1.53 4.03
N SER A 58 -15.33 -0.58 4.83
CA SER A 58 -14.47 0.18 5.73
C SER A 58 -13.74 -0.72 6.72
N ARG A 59 -14.42 -1.68 7.32
CA ARG A 59 -13.80 -2.63 8.25
C ARG A 59 -12.77 -3.48 7.57
N ARG A 60 -13.06 -3.93 6.35
CA ARG A 60 -12.15 -4.82 5.60
C ARG A 60 -10.94 -4.11 5.06
N HIS A 61 -11.01 -2.80 4.85
CA HIS A 61 -9.85 -2.00 4.50
C HIS A 61 -8.77 -2.10 5.57
N PHE A 62 -9.15 -2.09 6.84
CA PHE A 62 -8.20 -2.27 7.94
C PHE A 62 -7.60 -3.67 7.95
N ASP A 63 -8.41 -4.68 7.65
CA ASP A 63 -7.95 -6.07 7.64
C ASP A 63 -7.11 -6.41 6.41
N SER A 64 -7.31 -5.69 5.32
CA SER A 64 -6.63 -5.95 4.04
C SER A 64 -5.38 -5.13 3.82
N GLY A 65 -5.15 -4.12 4.67
CA GLY A 65 -3.95 -3.31 4.61
C GLY A 65 -4.09 -2.04 3.80
N HIS A 66 -2.96 -1.44 3.50
CA HIS A 66 -2.87 -0.17 2.79
C HIS A 66 -1.80 -0.24 1.72
N THR A 67 -1.96 0.57 0.69
CA THR A 67 -1.02 0.65 -0.42
C THR A 67 -0.42 2.04 -0.49
N LEU A 68 0.90 2.11 -0.55
CA LEU A 68 1.65 3.32 -0.83
C LEU A 68 2.19 3.21 -2.26
N MET A 69 1.97 4.24 -3.05
CA MET A 69 2.50 4.35 -4.41
C MET A 69 3.32 5.62 -4.49
N MET A 70 4.54 5.54 -5.02
CA MET A 70 5.42 6.68 -5.11
C MET A 70 6.34 6.57 -6.31
N LEU A 71 6.65 7.73 -6.90
CA LEU A 71 7.66 7.81 -7.96
C LEU A 71 9.03 8.01 -7.31
N VAL A 72 9.98 7.17 -7.65
CA VAL A 72 11.32 7.18 -7.07
C VAL A 72 12.35 7.14 -8.19
N GLU A 73 13.37 7.97 -8.09
CA GLU A 73 14.48 7.94 -9.02
C GLU A 73 15.24 6.62 -8.89
N ALA A 74 15.74 6.10 -10.01
CA ALA A 74 16.38 4.80 -10.05
C ALA A 74 17.55 4.67 -9.07
N ASP A 75 18.33 5.73 -8.90
CA ASP A 75 19.49 5.74 -8.01
C ASP A 75 19.12 5.76 -6.52
N LYS A 76 17.89 6.13 -6.20
CA LYS A 76 17.39 6.17 -4.80
C LYS A 76 16.57 4.93 -4.44
N MET A 77 16.25 4.09 -5.41
CA MET A 77 15.32 2.98 -5.22
C MET A 77 15.77 2.02 -4.12
N GLU A 78 17.03 1.61 -4.13
CA GLU A 78 17.53 0.66 -3.14
C GLU A 78 17.52 1.24 -1.72
N GLN A 79 17.79 2.54 -1.57
CA GLN A 79 17.71 3.19 -0.26
C GLN A 79 16.30 3.15 0.29
N VAL A 80 15.31 3.44 -0.55
CA VAL A 80 13.90 3.43 -0.15
C VAL A 80 13.46 2.01 0.22
N LYS A 81 13.79 1.04 -0.62
CA LYS A 81 13.45 -0.36 -0.34
C LYS A 81 14.09 -0.85 0.96
N GLN A 82 15.33 -0.43 1.22
CA GLN A 82 16.02 -0.83 2.44
C GLN A 82 15.34 -0.28 3.69
N LYS A 83 14.85 0.96 3.64
CA LYS A 83 14.06 1.53 4.74
C LYS A 83 12.84 0.68 5.06
N VAL A 84 12.15 0.20 4.03
CA VAL A 84 10.99 -0.68 4.21
C VAL A 84 11.42 -2.01 4.83
N ARG A 85 12.49 -2.60 4.32
CA ARG A 85 12.99 -3.88 4.84
C ARG A 85 13.44 -3.79 6.30
N ASP A 86 14.00 -2.64 6.71
CA ASP A 86 14.43 -2.42 8.09
C ASP A 86 13.24 -2.42 9.05
N ILE A 87 12.08 -2.01 8.60
CA ILE A 87 10.87 -1.96 9.40
C ILE A 87 10.13 -3.30 9.38
N VAL A 88 9.87 -3.83 8.19
CA VAL A 88 9.01 -5.00 8.00
C VAL A 88 9.78 -6.31 8.14
N LYS A 89 11.08 -6.29 7.87
CA LYS A 89 11.99 -7.44 7.86
C LYS A 89 11.69 -8.36 6.69
N ASP A 90 10.80 -9.34 6.86
CA ASP A 90 10.40 -10.26 5.80
C ASP A 90 8.98 -9.96 5.37
N LEU A 91 8.80 -9.64 4.09
CA LEU A 91 7.49 -9.30 3.53
C LEU A 91 6.59 -10.50 3.30
N THR A 92 7.14 -11.72 3.35
CA THR A 92 6.35 -12.93 3.15
C THR A 92 5.17 -12.98 4.12
N HIS A 93 3.96 -13.12 3.59
CA HIS A 93 2.69 -13.11 4.34
C HIS A 93 2.35 -11.78 5.00
N LYS A 94 3.20 -10.76 4.89
CA LYS A 94 2.94 -9.43 5.45
C LYS A 94 2.51 -8.40 4.40
N GLY A 95 2.84 -8.64 3.15
CA GLY A 95 2.50 -7.74 2.07
C GLY A 95 3.38 -7.97 0.85
N VAL A 96 3.45 -6.97 0.01
CA VAL A 96 4.24 -7.03 -1.22
C VAL A 96 4.86 -5.67 -1.50
N MET A 97 6.06 -5.69 -2.05
CA MET A 97 6.74 -4.49 -2.53
C MET A 97 7.29 -4.80 -3.92
N PHE A 98 6.98 -3.95 -4.88
CA PHE A 98 7.48 -4.11 -6.24
C PHE A 98 7.64 -2.75 -6.91
N SER A 99 8.42 -2.73 -7.97
CA SER A 99 8.60 -1.50 -8.75
C SER A 99 8.49 -1.80 -10.23
N VAL A 100 8.03 -0.79 -10.97
CA VAL A 100 7.97 -0.84 -12.44
C VAL A 100 8.61 0.41 -13.01
N PRO A 101 9.27 0.30 -14.19
CA PRO A 101 9.79 1.50 -14.85
C PRO A 101 8.65 2.40 -15.32
N VAL A 102 8.88 3.71 -15.24
CA VAL A 102 7.93 4.72 -15.72
C VAL A 102 8.59 5.43 -16.89
N ASN A 103 7.95 5.34 -18.06
CA ASN A 103 8.48 5.91 -19.29
C ASN A 103 8.22 7.41 -19.41
N ASP A 104 7.12 7.88 -18.83
CA ASP A 104 6.71 9.27 -18.96
C ASP A 104 5.94 9.71 -17.71
N TYR A 105 6.19 10.92 -17.24
CA TYR A 105 5.48 11.50 -16.10
C TYR A 105 5.55 13.01 -16.15
N GLU A 106 4.59 13.67 -15.52
CA GLU A 106 4.57 15.11 -15.36
C GLU A 106 4.31 15.47 -13.91
N GLY A 107 5.09 16.42 -13.41
CA GLY A 107 4.98 16.88 -12.04
C GLY A 107 5.64 15.94 -11.04
N LEU A 108 5.85 16.46 -9.88
CA LEU A 108 6.38 15.69 -8.75
C LEU A 108 6.12 16.47 -7.45
#